data_65fc55008d94256b9a0d05d73f40caeb
#
_entry.id   65fc55008d94256b9a0d05d73f40caeb
#
_cell.length_a   1.000
_cell.length_b   1.000
_cell.length_c   1.000
_cell.angle_alpha   90.00
_cell.angle_beta   90.00
_cell.angle_gamma   90.00
#
_symmetry.space_group_name_H-M   'P 1'
#
loop_
_entity.id
_entity.type
_entity.pdbx_description
1 polymer ?
#
loop_
_entity_poly.entity_id
_entity_poly.type
_entity_poly.pdbx_seq_one_letter_code
_entity_poly.pdbx_strand_id
1 'polypeptide(L)'
;MTVSYKDYLELLQPVSGQKLEAMAQQARQLTLKHFGKTILLYIPLYLGNECDNQCVYCGFGRELKEKRVSLTVDEVLAEAEIIHQKGFRHILLVSGEKRDKVTIPYLKEVIAKLHGKFESISLEIFPLETDEYQELFMAGADGLTIYQEAYNKEIYNKVHPSGPKSDYNFRLLTPERAAQAGFYRINIGSLLGLGKWEEEAASLGLHAA
;
A
#
# COMPACT_ATOMS: atom_id res chain seq x y z
N MET A 1 -4.40 -25.65 -9.04
CA MET A 1 -3.21 -25.53 -9.92
C MET A 1 -2.40 -24.35 -9.40
N THR A 2 -1.13 -24.57 -9.12
CA THR A 2 -0.24 -23.47 -8.69
C THR A 2 0.20 -22.74 -9.95
N VAL A 3 -0.11 -21.45 -10.05
CA VAL A 3 0.29 -20.59 -11.18
C VAL A 3 1.80 -20.33 -11.06
N SER A 4 2.54 -20.49 -12.15
CA SER A 4 3.98 -20.26 -12.21
C SER A 4 4.33 -18.86 -12.73
N TYR A 5 5.56 -18.43 -12.51
CA TYR A 5 6.10 -17.19 -13.09
C TYR A 5 5.96 -17.15 -14.62
N LYS A 6 6.19 -18.30 -15.28
CA LYS A 6 6.06 -18.43 -16.74
C LYS A 6 4.61 -18.22 -17.19
N ASP A 7 3.64 -18.76 -16.46
CA ASP A 7 2.22 -18.57 -16.79
C ASP A 7 1.82 -17.09 -16.73
N TYR A 8 2.32 -16.34 -15.73
CA TYR A 8 2.12 -14.89 -15.67
C TYR A 8 2.77 -14.17 -16.86
N LEU A 9 4.01 -14.50 -17.21
CA LEU A 9 4.68 -13.89 -18.37
C LEU A 9 3.93 -14.18 -19.68
N GLU A 10 3.36 -15.38 -19.85
CA GLU A 10 2.54 -15.73 -21.03
C GLU A 10 1.25 -14.89 -21.10
N LEU A 11 0.60 -14.61 -19.95
CA LEU A 11 -0.57 -13.74 -19.90
C LEU A 11 -0.28 -12.28 -20.29
N LEU A 12 0.95 -11.83 -20.09
CA LEU A 12 1.39 -10.46 -20.36
C LEU A 12 1.90 -10.24 -21.80
N GLN A 13 1.97 -11.31 -22.60
CA GLN A 13 2.42 -11.19 -23.99
C GLN A 13 1.38 -10.47 -24.86
N PRO A 14 1.83 -9.75 -25.89
CA PRO A 14 0.93 -9.14 -26.86
C PRO A 14 -0.02 -10.18 -27.50
N VAL A 15 -1.30 -9.86 -27.53
CA VAL A 15 -2.33 -10.75 -28.06
C VAL A 15 -3.20 -10.01 -29.10
N SER A 16 -3.95 -10.74 -29.92
CA SER A 16 -4.93 -10.14 -30.83
C SER A 16 -6.05 -9.44 -30.04
N GLY A 17 -6.68 -8.42 -30.63
CA GLY A 17 -7.82 -7.72 -30.03
C GLY A 17 -8.96 -8.67 -29.63
N GLN A 18 -9.23 -9.70 -30.43
CA GLN A 18 -10.24 -10.71 -30.11
C GLN A 18 -9.89 -11.52 -28.84
N LYS A 19 -8.62 -11.91 -28.70
CA LYS A 19 -8.14 -12.63 -27.49
C LYS A 19 -8.16 -11.72 -26.27
N LEU A 20 -7.74 -10.46 -26.42
CA LEU A 20 -7.79 -9.47 -25.36
C LEU A 20 -9.22 -9.26 -24.84
N GLU A 21 -10.19 -9.11 -25.75
CA GLU A 21 -11.61 -8.98 -25.39
C GLU A 21 -12.13 -10.24 -24.63
N ALA A 22 -11.77 -11.43 -25.08
CA ALA A 22 -12.15 -12.65 -24.38
C ALA A 22 -11.58 -12.70 -22.96
N MET A 23 -10.33 -12.30 -22.76
CA MET A 23 -9.70 -12.19 -21.43
C MET A 23 -10.41 -11.15 -20.56
N ALA A 24 -10.76 -9.99 -21.13
CA ALA A 24 -11.49 -8.93 -20.42
C ALA A 24 -12.88 -9.41 -19.96
N GLN A 25 -13.61 -10.12 -20.81
CA GLN A 25 -14.92 -10.69 -20.45
C GLN A 25 -14.80 -11.75 -19.34
N GLN A 26 -13.78 -12.59 -19.37
CA GLN A 26 -13.51 -13.56 -18.31
C GLN A 26 -13.15 -12.86 -17.00
N ALA A 27 -12.27 -11.86 -17.02
CA ALA A 27 -11.91 -11.07 -15.85
C ALA A 27 -13.14 -10.37 -15.24
N ARG A 28 -14.01 -9.79 -16.09
CA ARG A 28 -15.27 -9.20 -15.66
C ARG A 28 -16.20 -10.19 -14.97
N GLN A 29 -16.33 -11.40 -15.52
CA GLN A 29 -17.15 -12.45 -14.90
C GLN A 29 -16.63 -12.84 -13.52
N LEU A 30 -15.31 -13.01 -13.38
CA LEU A 30 -14.67 -13.29 -12.09
C LEU A 30 -14.89 -12.14 -11.09
N THR A 31 -14.69 -10.90 -11.53
CA THR A 31 -14.94 -9.70 -10.70
C THR A 31 -16.39 -9.67 -10.19
N LEU A 32 -17.36 -9.85 -11.08
CA LEU A 32 -18.77 -9.85 -10.70
C LEU A 32 -19.14 -11.01 -9.75
N LYS A 33 -18.52 -12.17 -9.93
CA LYS A 33 -18.72 -13.33 -9.07
C LYS A 33 -18.22 -13.12 -7.66
N HIS A 34 -17.04 -12.50 -7.49
CA HIS A 34 -16.36 -12.37 -6.21
C HIS A 34 -16.63 -11.05 -5.49
N PHE A 35 -16.83 -9.97 -6.23
CA PHE A 35 -16.98 -8.61 -5.68
C PHE A 35 -18.32 -7.93 -5.99
N GLY A 36 -19.14 -8.53 -6.87
CA GLY A 36 -20.41 -7.92 -7.28
C GLY A 36 -20.23 -6.66 -8.12
N LYS A 37 -21.15 -5.70 -7.96
CA LYS A 37 -21.17 -4.42 -8.69
C LYS A 37 -20.82 -3.22 -7.79
N THR A 38 -20.52 -3.44 -6.52
CA THR A 38 -20.23 -2.38 -5.57
C THR A 38 -18.77 -1.95 -5.70
N ILE A 39 -18.56 -0.64 -5.75
CA ILE A 39 -17.24 -0.02 -5.72
C ILE A 39 -17.12 0.73 -4.40
N LEU A 40 -16.10 0.43 -3.62
CA LEU A 40 -15.78 1.13 -2.38
C LEU A 40 -14.86 2.31 -2.70
N LEU A 41 -15.31 3.51 -2.41
CA LEU A 41 -14.51 4.72 -2.56
C LEU A 41 -13.80 5.03 -1.24
N TYR A 42 -12.51 5.27 -1.32
CA TYR A 42 -11.71 5.74 -0.20
C TYR A 42 -10.94 7.00 -0.57
N ILE A 43 -10.47 7.72 0.43
CA ILE A 43 -9.69 8.94 0.26
C ILE A 43 -8.41 8.87 1.10
N PRO A 44 -7.24 9.26 0.56
CA PRO A 44 -6.02 9.35 1.35
C PRO A 44 -6.05 10.59 2.24
N LEU A 45 -5.57 10.43 3.49
CA LEU A 45 -5.25 11.49 4.43
C LEU A 45 -3.77 11.38 4.80
N TYR A 46 -2.99 12.38 4.42
CA TYR A 46 -1.56 12.41 4.69
C TYR A 46 -1.30 12.87 6.13
N LEU A 47 -0.68 11.99 6.93
CA LEU A 47 -0.27 12.27 8.31
C LEU A 47 1.00 13.13 8.35
N GLY A 48 1.84 13.00 7.33
CA GLY A 48 3.06 13.76 7.19
C GLY A 48 3.87 13.37 5.97
N ASN A 49 4.79 14.25 5.55
CA ASN A 49 5.70 14.06 4.42
C ASN A 49 7.18 13.98 4.85
N GLU A 50 7.45 13.90 6.14
CA GLU A 50 8.79 13.65 6.65
C GLU A 50 9.19 12.19 6.37
N CYS A 51 10.42 11.97 5.87
CA CYS A 51 10.89 10.64 5.49
C CYS A 51 12.41 10.53 5.66
N ASP A 52 12.88 9.39 6.17
CA ASP A 52 14.30 9.09 6.33
C ASP A 52 14.90 8.40 5.09
N ASN A 53 14.07 8.07 4.10
CA ASN A 53 14.50 7.41 2.87
C ASN A 53 14.94 8.38 1.79
N GLN A 54 15.77 7.85 0.88
CA GLN A 54 16.17 8.53 -0.34
C GLN A 54 15.76 7.67 -1.55
N CYS A 55 14.47 7.70 -1.88
CA CYS A 55 13.96 7.02 -3.07
C CYS A 55 14.05 7.97 -4.26
N VAL A 56 14.66 7.52 -5.37
CA VAL A 56 14.94 8.40 -6.53
C VAL A 56 13.69 8.91 -7.25
N TYR A 57 12.54 8.32 -7.01
CA TYR A 57 11.26 8.67 -7.65
C TYR A 57 10.28 9.40 -6.72
N CYS A 58 10.60 9.54 -5.43
CA CYS A 58 9.64 9.98 -4.42
C CYS A 58 9.86 11.43 -4.00
N GLY A 59 8.79 12.23 -4.03
CA GLY A 59 8.81 13.63 -3.59
C GLY A 59 9.01 13.82 -2.07
N PHE A 60 8.99 12.74 -1.26
CA PHE A 60 9.26 12.78 0.17
C PHE A 60 10.74 12.50 0.52
N GLY A 61 11.59 12.27 -0.49
CA GLY A 61 13.02 12.00 -0.27
C GLY A 61 13.65 13.01 0.70
N ARG A 62 14.44 12.51 1.67
CA ARG A 62 14.96 13.33 2.79
C ARG A 62 15.82 14.51 2.35
N GLU A 63 16.46 14.42 1.16
CA GLU A 63 17.34 15.48 0.63
C GLU A 63 16.57 16.57 -0.12
N LEU A 64 15.28 16.39 -0.37
CA LEU A 64 14.47 17.39 -1.04
C LEU A 64 14.14 18.55 -0.07
N LYS A 65 14.23 19.79 -0.59
CA LYS A 65 14.00 21.02 0.18
C LYS A 65 12.52 21.42 0.25
N GLU A 66 11.63 20.44 0.27
CA GLU A 66 10.19 20.68 0.41
C GLU A 66 9.82 20.98 1.86
N LYS A 67 8.77 21.79 2.05
CA LYS A 67 8.22 22.06 3.38
C LYS A 67 7.81 20.73 4.03
N ARG A 68 8.37 20.43 5.18
CA ARG A 68 8.03 19.25 5.96
C ARG A 68 6.88 19.56 6.90
N VAL A 69 5.94 18.62 6.97
CA VAL A 69 4.73 18.71 7.79
C VAL A 69 4.50 17.35 8.42
N SER A 70 4.19 17.34 9.71
CA SER A 70 3.64 16.17 10.42
C SER A 70 2.45 16.67 11.21
N LEU A 71 1.28 16.10 10.97
CA LEU A 71 0.04 16.51 11.61
C LEU A 71 -0.03 15.99 13.05
N THR A 72 -0.53 16.80 13.94
CA THR A 72 -0.96 16.38 15.27
C THR A 72 -2.23 15.54 15.17
N VAL A 73 -2.56 14.81 16.24
CA VAL A 73 -3.81 14.03 16.30
C VAL A 73 -5.03 14.90 16.03
N ASP A 74 -5.09 16.10 16.64
CA ASP A 74 -6.23 17.00 16.50
C ASP A 74 -6.37 17.53 15.06
N GLU A 75 -5.25 17.84 14.39
CA GLU A 75 -5.25 18.22 12.97
C GLU A 75 -5.73 17.07 12.07
N VAL A 76 -5.30 15.84 12.32
CA VAL A 76 -5.78 14.66 11.60
C VAL A 76 -7.28 14.49 11.78
N LEU A 77 -7.80 14.65 13.00
CA LEU A 77 -9.23 14.52 13.28
C LEU A 77 -10.05 15.62 12.59
N ALA A 78 -9.54 16.85 12.54
CA ALA A 78 -10.19 17.96 11.83
C ALA A 78 -10.30 17.69 10.32
N GLU A 79 -9.22 17.24 9.69
CA GLU A 79 -9.23 16.85 8.27
C GLU A 79 -10.15 15.65 8.02
N ALA A 80 -10.11 14.64 8.89
CA ALA A 80 -10.96 13.45 8.79
C ALA A 80 -12.46 13.79 8.92
N GLU A 81 -12.81 14.81 9.72
CA GLU A 81 -14.19 15.31 9.82
C GLU A 81 -14.69 15.87 8.48
N ILE A 82 -13.87 16.68 7.81
CA ILE A 82 -14.19 17.21 6.47
C ILE A 82 -14.39 16.08 5.46
N ILE A 83 -13.54 15.08 5.51
CA ILE A 83 -13.63 13.88 4.65
C ILE A 83 -14.95 13.12 4.91
N HIS A 84 -15.28 12.90 6.18
CA HIS A 84 -16.51 12.22 6.56
C HIS A 84 -17.77 12.98 6.13
N GLN A 85 -17.77 14.31 6.27
CA GLN A 85 -18.88 15.18 5.83
C GLN A 85 -19.09 15.14 4.32
N LYS A 86 -18.04 14.89 3.52
CA LYS A 86 -18.14 14.65 2.08
C LYS A 86 -18.73 13.28 1.71
N GLY A 87 -19.07 12.44 2.69
CA GLY A 87 -19.70 11.14 2.51
C GLY A 87 -18.75 9.96 2.41
N PHE A 88 -17.43 10.14 2.52
CA PHE A 88 -16.48 9.02 2.55
C PHE A 88 -16.62 8.23 3.85
N ARG A 89 -16.56 6.91 3.74
CA ARG A 89 -16.62 5.96 4.87
C ARG A 89 -15.38 5.07 4.96
N HIS A 90 -14.50 5.14 3.97
CA HIS A 90 -13.22 4.44 3.94
C HIS A 90 -12.10 5.46 3.81
N ILE A 91 -11.09 5.36 4.68
CA ILE A 91 -9.96 6.29 4.72
C ILE A 91 -8.64 5.53 4.62
N LEU A 92 -7.67 6.10 3.90
CA LEU A 92 -6.31 5.61 3.81
C LEU A 92 -5.38 6.60 4.51
N LEU A 93 -4.78 6.21 5.62
CA LEU A 93 -3.80 7.02 6.34
C LEU A 93 -2.42 6.83 5.70
N VAL A 94 -1.84 7.91 5.20
CA VAL A 94 -0.59 7.89 4.42
C VAL A 94 0.51 8.64 5.15
N SER A 95 1.72 8.10 5.20
CA SER A 95 2.87 8.83 5.75
C SER A 95 4.18 8.50 5.03
N GLY A 96 5.12 9.44 5.09
CA GLY A 96 6.54 9.11 4.89
C GLY A 96 7.07 8.25 6.04
N GLU A 97 8.23 7.63 5.84
CA GLU A 97 8.89 6.82 6.85
C GLU A 97 9.73 7.69 7.79
N LYS A 98 9.10 8.15 8.87
CA LYS A 98 9.72 8.96 9.93
C LYS A 98 9.21 8.46 11.30
N ARG A 99 9.84 7.38 11.80
CA ARG A 99 9.35 6.63 12.97
C ARG A 99 9.31 7.43 14.26
N ASP A 100 10.12 8.49 14.40
CA ASP A 100 10.11 9.40 15.55
C ASP A 100 8.97 10.45 15.49
N LYS A 101 8.32 10.60 14.33
CA LYS A 101 7.14 11.47 14.14
C LYS A 101 5.86 10.65 14.08
N VAL A 102 5.84 9.61 13.25
CA VAL A 102 4.70 8.72 13.06
C VAL A 102 4.96 7.47 13.90
N THR A 103 4.79 7.61 15.21
CA THR A 103 5.03 6.53 16.19
C THR A 103 3.85 5.58 16.30
N ILE A 104 4.07 4.35 16.81
CA ILE A 104 2.96 3.41 17.06
C ILE A 104 1.91 3.98 18.04
N PRO A 105 2.28 4.61 19.17
CA PRO A 105 1.28 5.28 20.02
C PRO A 105 0.46 6.36 19.31
N TYR A 106 1.10 7.19 18.47
CA TYR A 106 0.40 8.20 17.67
C TYR A 106 -0.60 7.56 16.70
N LEU A 107 -0.17 6.55 15.93
CA LEU A 107 -1.05 5.82 15.01
C LEU A 107 -2.23 5.17 15.72
N LYS A 108 -1.98 4.51 16.86
CA LYS A 108 -3.04 3.90 17.68
C LYS A 108 -4.07 4.94 18.13
N GLU A 109 -3.62 6.10 18.60
CA GLU A 109 -4.52 7.15 19.05
C GLU A 109 -5.38 7.69 17.90
N VAL A 110 -4.76 7.96 16.73
CA VAL A 110 -5.47 8.41 15.52
C VAL A 110 -6.50 7.35 15.10
N ILE A 111 -6.09 6.10 14.95
CA ILE A 111 -6.96 5.01 14.51
C ILE A 111 -8.13 4.81 15.48
N ALA A 112 -7.87 4.76 16.79
CA ALA A 112 -8.92 4.58 17.80
C ALA A 112 -9.96 5.71 17.78
N LYS A 113 -9.53 6.95 17.56
CA LYS A 113 -10.44 8.11 17.47
C LYS A 113 -11.23 8.16 16.14
N LEU A 114 -10.71 7.56 15.07
CA LEU A 114 -11.39 7.44 13.78
C LEU A 114 -12.28 6.20 13.71
N HIS A 115 -12.03 5.19 14.54
CA HIS A 115 -12.81 3.96 14.60
C HIS A 115 -14.27 4.28 14.97
N GLY A 116 -15.22 3.67 14.25
CA GLY A 116 -16.66 3.96 14.39
C GLY A 116 -17.15 5.16 13.58
N LYS A 117 -16.26 6.09 13.19
CA LYS A 117 -16.58 7.15 12.22
C LYS A 117 -16.39 6.65 10.78
N PHE A 118 -15.33 5.90 10.54
CA PHE A 118 -15.05 5.24 9.27
C PHE A 118 -15.30 3.75 9.38
N GLU A 119 -15.89 3.16 8.32
CA GLU A 119 -16.17 1.71 8.22
C GLU A 119 -14.90 0.90 7.95
N SER A 120 -13.87 1.55 7.38
CA SER A 120 -12.57 0.96 7.11
C SER A 120 -11.48 2.01 7.25
N ILE A 121 -10.41 1.64 7.94
CA ILE A 121 -9.19 2.44 8.12
C ILE A 121 -8.02 1.62 7.59
N SER A 122 -7.52 2.03 6.43
CA SER A 122 -6.35 1.42 5.80
C SER A 122 -5.10 2.28 6.02
N LEU A 123 -3.95 1.63 6.03
CA LEU A 123 -2.66 2.27 6.26
C LEU A 123 -1.79 2.16 5.00
N GLU A 124 -1.17 3.24 4.58
CA GLU A 124 -0.08 3.28 3.61
C GLU A 124 1.13 3.94 4.27
N ILE A 125 1.82 3.16 5.08
CA ILE A 125 2.92 3.59 5.90
C ILE A 125 4.15 2.71 5.65
N PHE A 126 5.22 2.96 6.38
CA PHE A 126 6.42 2.12 6.34
C PHE A 126 6.18 0.72 6.93
N PRO A 127 7.03 -0.27 6.57
CA PRO A 127 6.94 -1.62 7.12
C PRO A 127 7.09 -1.64 8.64
N LEU A 128 6.29 -2.50 9.28
CA LEU A 128 6.28 -2.72 10.73
C LEU A 128 6.56 -4.19 11.05
N GLU A 129 6.86 -4.48 12.30
CA GLU A 129 6.88 -5.83 12.85
C GLU A 129 5.46 -6.35 13.09
N THR A 130 5.32 -7.67 13.26
CA THR A 130 3.99 -8.30 13.41
C THR A 130 3.24 -7.81 14.64
N ASP A 131 3.93 -7.63 15.76
CA ASP A 131 3.36 -7.12 17.01
C ASP A 131 2.92 -5.65 16.88
N GLU A 132 3.71 -4.80 16.21
CA GLU A 132 3.33 -3.42 15.90
C GLU A 132 2.06 -3.37 15.04
N TYR A 133 1.96 -4.22 14.00
CA TYR A 133 0.73 -4.34 13.20
C TYR A 133 -0.44 -4.83 14.03
N GLN A 134 -0.23 -5.78 14.93
CA GLN A 134 -1.28 -6.29 15.82
C GLN A 134 -1.84 -5.19 16.72
N GLU A 135 -0.98 -4.30 17.24
CA GLU A 135 -1.43 -3.16 18.03
C GLU A 135 -2.33 -2.20 17.21
N LEU A 136 -1.96 -1.95 15.94
CA LEU A 136 -2.76 -1.09 15.05
C LEU A 136 -4.07 -1.76 14.62
N PHE A 137 -4.06 -3.08 14.38
CA PHE A 137 -5.27 -3.86 14.11
C PHE A 137 -6.25 -3.80 15.29
N MET A 138 -5.76 -4.02 16.51
CA MET A 138 -6.57 -3.93 17.73
C MET A 138 -7.12 -2.51 17.98
N ALA A 139 -6.45 -1.47 17.47
CA ALA A 139 -6.94 -0.10 17.53
C ALA A 139 -8.04 0.19 16.49
N GLY A 140 -8.23 -0.68 15.47
CA GLY A 140 -9.30 -0.58 14.47
C GLY A 140 -8.84 -0.41 13.02
N ALA A 141 -7.55 -0.51 12.72
CA ALA A 141 -7.08 -0.58 11.33
C ALA A 141 -7.39 -1.96 10.73
N ASP A 142 -7.78 -2.01 9.47
CA ASP A 142 -8.21 -3.25 8.81
C ASP A 142 -7.52 -3.52 7.48
N GLY A 143 -6.87 -2.52 6.89
CA GLY A 143 -6.22 -2.60 5.60
C GLY A 143 -4.79 -2.08 5.60
N LEU A 144 -3.94 -2.68 4.76
CA LEU A 144 -2.58 -2.24 4.50
C LEU A 144 -2.36 -2.09 2.99
N THR A 145 -1.82 -0.95 2.59
CA THR A 145 -1.24 -0.74 1.26
C THR A 145 0.28 -0.68 1.41
N ILE A 146 0.98 -1.56 0.73
CA ILE A 146 2.44 -1.64 0.77
C ILE A 146 2.99 -2.05 -0.59
N TYR A 147 3.60 -1.14 -1.31
CA TYR A 147 4.16 -1.42 -2.62
C TYR A 147 5.62 -1.84 -2.51
N GLN A 148 5.96 -2.98 -3.13
CA GLN A 148 7.36 -3.41 -3.24
C GLN A 148 8.15 -2.48 -4.15
N GLU A 149 7.46 -1.76 -5.05
CA GLU A 149 7.96 -0.85 -6.08
C GLU A 149 8.70 -1.58 -7.19
N ALA A 150 9.78 -2.32 -6.89
CA ALA A 150 10.49 -3.18 -7.84
C ALA A 150 10.78 -4.55 -7.20
N TYR A 151 10.44 -5.61 -7.93
CA TYR A 151 10.75 -7.00 -7.53
C TYR A 151 12.16 -7.40 -7.97
N ASN A 152 12.69 -6.80 -9.03
CA ASN A 152 14.09 -6.98 -9.40
C ASN A 152 14.98 -6.32 -8.33
N LYS A 153 15.76 -7.13 -7.62
CA LYS A 153 16.56 -6.70 -6.46
C LYS A 153 17.66 -5.69 -6.82
N GLU A 154 18.25 -5.80 -8.02
CA GLU A 154 19.26 -4.85 -8.47
C GLU A 154 18.65 -3.48 -8.73
N ILE A 155 17.48 -3.45 -9.38
CA ILE A 155 16.70 -2.23 -9.61
C ILE A 155 16.27 -1.64 -8.28
N TYR A 156 15.72 -2.48 -7.38
CA TYR A 156 15.29 -2.06 -6.05
C TYR A 156 16.41 -1.32 -5.29
N ASN A 157 17.60 -1.93 -5.22
CA ASN A 157 18.75 -1.34 -4.54
C ASN A 157 19.20 -0.02 -5.19
N LYS A 158 19.11 0.08 -6.52
CA LYS A 158 19.47 1.29 -7.24
C LYS A 158 18.51 2.45 -6.97
N VAL A 159 17.22 2.17 -6.83
CA VAL A 159 16.21 3.22 -6.63
C VAL A 159 15.92 3.52 -5.15
N HIS A 160 16.45 2.70 -4.22
CA HIS A 160 16.41 2.91 -2.77
C HIS A 160 17.82 2.92 -2.18
N PRO A 161 18.65 3.91 -2.52
CA PRO A 161 20.08 3.92 -2.19
C PRO A 161 20.38 4.06 -0.70
N SER A 162 19.43 4.57 0.09
CA SER A 162 19.64 4.74 1.54
C SER A 162 18.33 4.93 2.30
N GLY A 163 18.40 4.68 3.60
CA GLY A 163 17.27 4.74 4.53
C GLY A 163 16.66 3.36 4.79
N PRO A 164 15.69 3.25 5.72
CA PRO A 164 15.08 1.97 6.09
C PRO A 164 14.46 1.20 4.91
N LYS A 165 13.90 1.90 3.93
CA LYS A 165 13.31 1.28 2.73
C LYS A 165 14.33 0.53 1.87
N SER A 166 15.63 0.69 2.09
CA SER A 166 16.66 -0.10 1.39
C SER A 166 16.66 -1.58 1.77
N ASP A 167 16.01 -1.98 2.87
CA ASP A 167 15.82 -3.39 3.22
C ASP A 167 14.74 -4.03 2.34
N TYR A 168 15.21 -4.66 1.25
CA TYR A 168 14.38 -5.34 0.29
C TYR A 168 13.52 -6.45 0.91
N ASN A 169 14.12 -7.31 1.74
CA ASN A 169 13.44 -8.47 2.28
C ASN A 169 12.43 -8.08 3.35
N PHE A 170 12.77 -7.14 4.23
CA PHE A 170 11.87 -6.65 5.24
C PHE A 170 10.59 -6.07 4.62
N ARG A 171 10.74 -5.33 3.53
CA ARG A 171 9.60 -4.78 2.79
C ARG A 171 8.81 -5.86 2.05
N LEU A 172 9.48 -6.79 1.35
CA LEU A 172 8.83 -7.87 0.61
C LEU A 172 7.93 -8.73 1.50
N LEU A 173 8.37 -9.06 2.71
CA LEU A 173 7.64 -9.91 3.65
C LEU A 173 6.61 -9.14 4.52
N THR A 174 6.41 -7.86 4.26
CA THR A 174 5.45 -7.04 5.02
C THR A 174 4.00 -7.52 4.90
N PRO A 175 3.49 -7.93 3.73
CA PRO A 175 2.14 -8.47 3.59
C PRO A 175 1.86 -9.66 4.50
N GLU A 176 2.83 -10.57 4.63
CA GLU A 176 2.71 -11.74 5.51
C GLU A 176 2.63 -11.33 6.98
N ARG A 177 3.47 -10.40 7.43
CA ARG A 177 3.44 -9.91 8.82
C ARG A 177 2.10 -9.22 9.16
N ALA A 178 1.59 -8.41 8.24
CA ALA A 178 0.30 -7.75 8.42
C ALA A 178 -0.85 -8.76 8.45
N ALA A 179 -0.84 -9.77 7.57
CA ALA A 179 -1.85 -10.83 7.56
C ALA A 179 -1.83 -11.63 8.87
N GLN A 180 -0.64 -11.98 9.39
CA GLN A 180 -0.47 -12.65 10.69
C GLN A 180 -1.01 -11.81 11.85
N ALA A 181 -0.91 -10.49 11.75
CA ALA A 181 -1.44 -9.55 12.75
C ALA A 181 -2.97 -9.35 12.68
N GLY A 182 -3.64 -9.88 11.63
CA GLY A 182 -5.09 -9.82 11.48
C GLY A 182 -5.59 -8.91 10.35
N PHE A 183 -4.73 -8.18 9.66
CA PHE A 183 -5.14 -7.37 8.51
C PHE A 183 -5.68 -8.27 7.41
N TYR A 184 -6.86 -7.96 6.90
CA TYR A 184 -7.56 -8.79 5.91
C TYR A 184 -7.75 -8.11 4.55
N ARG A 185 -7.32 -6.85 4.43
CA ARG A 185 -7.25 -6.10 3.17
C ARG A 185 -5.81 -5.70 2.93
N ILE A 186 -5.13 -6.42 2.06
CA ILE A 186 -3.72 -6.13 1.75
C ILE A 186 -3.62 -5.78 0.27
N ASN A 187 -3.14 -4.58 0.01
CA ASN A 187 -2.89 -4.06 -1.33
C ASN A 187 -1.38 -3.99 -1.56
N ILE A 188 -0.91 -4.75 -2.54
CA ILE A 188 0.49 -4.79 -2.96
C ILE A 188 0.64 -4.27 -4.38
N GLY A 189 1.83 -3.82 -4.75
CA GLY A 189 2.05 -3.27 -6.08
C GLY A 189 3.51 -3.12 -6.47
N SER A 190 3.71 -2.83 -7.75
CA SER A 190 4.98 -2.39 -8.32
C SER A 190 4.82 -1.04 -9.00
N LEU A 191 5.89 -0.26 -9.06
CA LEU A 191 5.92 1.03 -9.75
C LEU A 191 6.42 0.82 -11.18
N LEU A 192 5.52 0.96 -12.14
CA LEU A 192 5.85 0.79 -13.55
C LEU A 192 6.84 1.87 -14.01
N GLY A 193 7.82 1.46 -14.82
CA GLY A 193 8.84 2.35 -15.36
C GLY A 193 10.20 2.29 -14.61
N LEU A 194 10.29 1.60 -13.47
CA LEU A 194 11.57 1.36 -12.80
C LEU A 194 12.37 0.25 -13.46
N GLY A 195 11.70 -0.78 -13.95
CA GLY A 195 12.28 -1.96 -14.61
C GLY A 195 11.45 -2.41 -15.80
N LYS A 196 11.70 -3.66 -16.23
CA LYS A 196 10.89 -4.31 -17.27
C LYS A 196 9.52 -4.65 -16.70
N TRP A 197 8.50 -3.98 -17.18
CA TRP A 197 7.16 -4.04 -16.61
C TRP A 197 6.57 -5.45 -16.60
N GLU A 198 6.88 -6.29 -17.61
CA GLU A 198 6.40 -7.67 -17.68
C GLU A 198 6.99 -8.54 -16.55
N GLU A 199 8.28 -8.38 -16.26
CA GLU A 199 8.96 -9.09 -15.18
C GLU A 199 8.45 -8.64 -13.81
N GLU A 200 8.24 -7.35 -13.62
CA GLU A 200 7.68 -6.77 -12.39
C GLU A 200 6.23 -7.23 -12.18
N ALA A 201 5.39 -7.18 -13.22
CA ALA A 201 3.99 -7.62 -13.13
C ALA A 201 3.85 -9.12 -12.88
N ALA A 202 4.70 -9.97 -13.49
CA ALA A 202 4.71 -11.41 -13.24
C ALA A 202 5.15 -11.74 -11.81
N SER A 203 6.16 -11.03 -11.30
CA SER A 203 6.63 -11.18 -9.91
C SER A 203 5.56 -10.72 -8.91
N LEU A 204 4.88 -9.60 -9.19
CA LEU A 204 3.75 -9.13 -8.40
C LEU A 204 2.62 -10.18 -8.36
N GLY A 205 2.30 -10.78 -9.52
CA GLY A 205 1.30 -11.83 -9.59
C GLY A 205 1.64 -13.04 -8.71
N LEU A 206 2.91 -13.46 -8.70
CA LEU A 206 3.37 -14.54 -7.81
C LEU A 206 3.31 -14.15 -6.33
N HIS A 207 3.65 -12.91 -6.01
CA HIS A 207 3.60 -12.42 -4.63
C HIS A 207 2.16 -12.33 -4.10
N ALA A 208 1.18 -12.13 -5.00
CA ALA A 208 -0.24 -12.08 -4.65
C ALA A 208 -0.91 -13.47 -4.53
N ALA A 209 -0.26 -14.54 -5.04
CA ALA A 209 -0.83 -15.90 -5.12
C ALA A 209 -0.51 -16.74 -3.89
#